data_bc93680ca481022c9798d6e7259a353b
#
_entry.id   bc93680ca481022c9798d6e7259a353b
#
_cell.length_a   1.000
_cell.length_b   1.000
_cell.length_c   1.000
_cell.angle_alpha   90.00
_cell.angle_beta   90.00
_cell.angle_gamma   90.00
#
_symmetry.space_group_name_H-M   'P 1'
#
loop_
_entity.id
_entity.type
_entity.pdbx_description
1 polymer ?
#
loop_
_entity_poly.entity_id
_entity_poly.type
_entity_poly.pdbx_seq_one_letter_code
_entity_poly.pdbx_strand_id
1 'polypeptide(L)'
;VLAVLAAYFLTHANTEARLATRSFYESTALNLAEAGIDLAMLNINNANVGAATGYSAAPDNAASWVKTISGTGQAAYQFGQGTGNIYIRIDGWTANTLATVTVTVAGVVTFPNPREASLAKQIYVQVAKRSAQAAAILSKGAINFNGNVSVDAYSSLTGVPNATTNRSDKAVVAAASTTADVNVGNASVYGYVETGGATPVIGSNGSVTGASTASGVKVDPSRVLTNFNQNIPMPTAPSGTAISLNTLNSSLTLPQGGDVPQANGRYLYTASSVSLTGNKTVVINGPVDLIITGDMAMAGSGGITVNATASFNVYGYGNLQIGGNGVTNATNVPSNTNFYGLGAAGTTVSIGGNGTFTGVVNAPNADISVAGNGTINGAVIGNSVTFGGNATFHYDTQLSGTAASPYYYVKTWVELTDVSTGTSPFKRDSRSPFTNLFL
;
A
#
# COMPACT_ATOMS: atom_id res chain seq x y z
N VAL A 1 32.42 -61.45 -0.48
CA VAL A 1 31.62 -60.64 0.49
C VAL A 1 32.13 -59.21 0.55
N LEU A 2 33.45 -58.96 0.76
CA LEU A 2 34.00 -57.59 0.89
C LEU A 2 33.77 -56.72 -0.35
N ALA A 3 33.94 -57.26 -1.56
CA ALA A 3 33.72 -56.55 -2.82
C ALA A 3 32.26 -56.19 -3.06
N VAL A 4 31.31 -57.00 -2.64
CA VAL A 4 29.87 -56.75 -2.73
C VAL A 4 29.47 -55.65 -1.74
N LEU A 5 29.98 -55.68 -0.51
CA LEU A 5 29.78 -54.63 0.48
C LEU A 5 30.36 -53.28 0.02
N ALA A 6 31.59 -53.27 -0.52
CA ALA A 6 32.21 -52.06 -1.06
C ALA A 6 31.42 -51.49 -2.27
N ALA A 7 30.94 -52.33 -3.18
CA ALA A 7 30.08 -51.91 -4.28
C ALA A 7 28.75 -51.33 -3.78
N TYR A 8 28.11 -51.93 -2.77
CA TYR A 8 26.91 -51.43 -2.14
C TYR A 8 27.11 -50.03 -1.51
N PHE A 9 28.16 -49.89 -0.68
CA PHE A 9 28.48 -48.59 -0.07
C PHE A 9 28.81 -47.53 -1.09
N LEU A 10 29.54 -47.87 -2.15
CA LEU A 10 29.90 -46.93 -3.24
C LEU A 10 28.65 -46.49 -4.00
N THR A 11 27.72 -47.43 -4.28
CA THR A 11 26.45 -47.13 -4.94
C THR A 11 25.57 -46.25 -4.07
N HIS A 12 25.50 -46.52 -2.76
CA HIS A 12 24.74 -45.75 -1.81
C HIS A 12 25.28 -44.32 -1.69
N ALA A 13 26.60 -44.18 -1.48
CA ALA A 13 27.27 -42.88 -1.40
C ALA A 13 27.09 -42.05 -2.68
N ASN A 14 27.16 -42.67 -3.86
CA ASN A 14 26.92 -42.00 -5.14
C ASN A 14 25.45 -41.53 -5.26
N THR A 15 24.51 -42.35 -4.78
CA THR A 15 23.06 -41.96 -4.80
C THR A 15 22.80 -40.79 -3.88
N GLU A 16 23.34 -40.80 -2.66
CA GLU A 16 23.22 -39.68 -1.72
C GLU A 16 23.86 -38.39 -2.24
N ALA A 17 25.05 -38.48 -2.84
CA ALA A 17 25.74 -37.35 -3.47
C ALA A 17 24.87 -36.74 -4.61
N ARG A 18 24.26 -37.61 -5.43
CA ARG A 18 23.35 -37.16 -6.50
C ARG A 18 22.09 -36.47 -5.96
N LEU A 19 21.49 -37.00 -4.90
CA LEU A 19 20.31 -36.39 -4.26
C LEU A 19 20.65 -35.03 -3.65
N ALA A 20 21.79 -34.93 -2.96
CA ALA A 20 22.26 -33.67 -2.38
C ALA A 20 22.51 -32.60 -3.45
N THR A 21 23.19 -33.01 -4.55
CA THR A 21 23.47 -32.15 -5.71
C THR A 21 22.16 -31.67 -6.37
N ARG A 22 21.21 -32.58 -6.56
CA ARG A 22 19.90 -32.24 -7.13
C ARG A 22 19.15 -31.25 -6.24
N SER A 23 19.08 -31.47 -4.92
CA SER A 23 18.45 -30.56 -3.96
C SER A 23 19.08 -29.16 -3.97
N PHE A 24 20.43 -29.10 -4.09
CA PHE A 24 21.13 -27.83 -4.25
C PHE A 24 20.65 -27.04 -5.50
N TYR A 25 20.59 -27.73 -6.65
CA TYR A 25 20.16 -27.05 -7.88
C TYR A 25 18.66 -26.73 -7.91
N GLU A 26 17.80 -27.52 -7.27
CA GLU A 26 16.37 -27.20 -7.09
C GLU A 26 16.21 -25.94 -6.25
N SER A 27 16.94 -25.80 -5.13
CA SER A 27 16.95 -24.58 -4.33
C SER A 27 17.51 -23.39 -5.10
N THR A 28 18.53 -23.60 -5.91
CA THR A 28 19.09 -22.57 -6.79
C THR A 28 18.07 -22.10 -7.82
N ALA A 29 17.33 -23.01 -8.45
CA ALA A 29 16.26 -22.66 -9.40
C ALA A 29 15.13 -21.85 -8.72
N LEU A 30 14.79 -22.20 -7.48
CA LEU A 30 13.81 -21.43 -6.70
C LEU A 30 14.31 -20.01 -6.42
N ASN A 31 15.55 -19.85 -5.93
CA ASN A 31 16.15 -18.54 -5.67
C ASN A 31 16.22 -17.67 -6.94
N LEU A 32 16.49 -18.27 -8.10
CA LEU A 32 16.46 -17.58 -9.39
C LEU A 32 15.03 -17.11 -9.74
N ALA A 33 14.02 -17.93 -9.46
CA ALA A 33 12.62 -17.53 -9.68
C ALA A 33 12.22 -16.37 -8.75
N GLU A 34 12.61 -16.40 -7.48
CA GLU A 34 12.39 -15.32 -6.51
C GLU A 34 13.06 -14.03 -6.95
N ALA A 35 14.33 -14.07 -7.35
CA ALA A 35 15.04 -12.91 -7.89
C ALA A 35 14.36 -12.34 -9.13
N GLY A 36 13.77 -13.19 -9.97
CA GLY A 36 12.97 -12.75 -11.11
C GLY A 36 11.66 -12.05 -10.71
N ILE A 37 11.00 -12.50 -9.66
CA ILE A 37 9.82 -11.81 -9.09
C ILE A 37 10.23 -10.42 -8.59
N ASP A 38 11.30 -10.30 -7.81
CA ASP A 38 11.77 -9.02 -7.29
C ASP A 38 12.09 -8.03 -8.42
N LEU A 39 12.75 -8.50 -9.48
CA LEU A 39 13.03 -7.67 -10.65
C LEU A 39 11.74 -7.26 -11.39
N ALA A 40 10.78 -8.17 -11.55
CA ALA A 40 9.50 -7.85 -12.17
C ALA A 40 8.73 -6.81 -11.35
N MET A 41 8.68 -6.97 -10.02
CA MET A 41 8.04 -6.03 -9.11
C MET A 41 8.70 -4.66 -9.14
N LEU A 42 10.04 -4.61 -9.18
CA LEU A 42 10.78 -3.35 -9.34
C LEU A 42 10.40 -2.63 -10.64
N ASN A 43 10.36 -3.35 -11.77
CA ASN A 43 10.03 -2.75 -13.07
C ASN A 43 8.55 -2.34 -13.17
N ILE A 44 7.62 -3.15 -12.64
CA ILE A 44 6.20 -2.82 -12.57
C ILE A 44 5.99 -1.56 -11.73
N ASN A 45 6.63 -1.48 -10.57
CA ASN A 45 6.49 -0.36 -9.64
C ASN A 45 7.10 0.94 -10.15
N ASN A 46 8.16 0.85 -10.95
CA ASN A 46 8.78 2.00 -11.59
C ASN A 46 8.13 2.37 -12.95
N ALA A 47 7.03 1.72 -13.32
CA ALA A 47 6.37 1.85 -14.62
C ALA A 47 7.32 1.62 -15.83
N ASN A 48 8.32 0.76 -15.64
CA ASN A 48 9.42 0.51 -16.58
C ASN A 48 9.34 -0.89 -17.22
N VAL A 49 8.13 -1.40 -17.48
CA VAL A 49 7.96 -2.64 -18.24
C VAL A 49 7.88 -2.29 -19.73
N GLY A 50 8.89 -2.67 -20.49
CA GLY A 50 8.97 -2.35 -21.92
C GLY A 50 10.35 -2.63 -22.51
N ALA A 51 10.52 -2.33 -23.79
CA ALA A 51 11.74 -2.61 -24.54
C ALA A 51 13.00 -1.98 -23.92
N ALA A 52 12.90 -0.78 -23.36
CA ALA A 52 14.01 -0.08 -22.70
C ALA A 52 14.58 -0.85 -21.48
N THR A 53 13.78 -1.71 -20.85
CA THR A 53 14.16 -2.54 -19.72
C THR A 53 14.34 -4.02 -20.11
N GLY A 54 14.39 -4.31 -21.41
CA GLY A 54 14.62 -5.64 -21.95
C GLY A 54 13.41 -6.56 -21.94
N TYR A 55 12.19 -6.01 -21.80
CA TYR A 55 10.97 -6.76 -22.03
C TYR A 55 10.53 -6.66 -23.49
N SER A 56 9.99 -7.74 -24.01
CA SER A 56 9.33 -7.80 -25.32
C SER A 56 7.89 -8.26 -25.17
N ALA A 57 7.05 -7.99 -26.17
CA ALA A 57 5.72 -8.56 -26.21
C ALA A 57 5.78 -10.10 -26.25
N ALA A 58 4.88 -10.75 -25.52
CA ALA A 58 4.82 -12.21 -25.53
C ALA A 58 4.33 -12.71 -26.92
N PRO A 59 4.92 -13.78 -27.47
CA PRO A 59 4.56 -14.30 -28.79
C PRO A 59 3.09 -14.74 -28.92
N ASP A 60 2.50 -15.16 -27.81
CA ASP A 60 1.12 -15.68 -27.72
C ASP A 60 0.09 -14.62 -27.32
N ASN A 61 0.53 -13.51 -26.74
CA ASN A 61 -0.34 -12.42 -26.32
C ASN A 61 0.40 -11.08 -26.33
N ALA A 62 0.08 -10.22 -27.28
CA ALA A 62 0.70 -8.89 -27.41
C ALA A 62 0.43 -7.95 -26.21
N ALA A 63 -0.56 -8.24 -25.36
CA ALA A 63 -0.82 -7.50 -24.13
C ALA A 63 0.00 -8.00 -22.93
N SER A 64 0.85 -9.02 -23.15
CA SER A 64 1.72 -9.61 -22.15
C SER A 64 3.18 -9.29 -22.45
N TRP A 65 4.00 -9.22 -21.39
CA TRP A 65 5.40 -8.88 -21.48
C TRP A 65 6.27 -10.06 -21.03
N VAL A 66 7.33 -10.35 -21.78
CA VAL A 66 8.30 -11.40 -21.43
C VAL A 66 9.71 -10.84 -21.39
N LYS A 67 10.52 -11.36 -20.47
CA LYS A 67 11.94 -11.08 -20.36
C LYS A 67 12.69 -12.35 -20.00
N THR A 68 13.79 -12.57 -20.69
CA THR A 68 14.74 -13.66 -20.38
C THR A 68 16.05 -13.04 -19.91
N ILE A 69 16.56 -13.52 -18.80
CA ILE A 69 17.90 -13.24 -18.29
C ILE A 69 18.65 -14.56 -18.41
N SER A 70 19.52 -14.64 -19.41
CA SER A 70 20.33 -15.83 -19.66
C SER A 70 21.77 -15.60 -19.25
N GLY A 71 22.39 -16.65 -18.75
CA GLY A 71 23.77 -16.63 -18.28
C GLY A 71 24.83 -16.53 -19.36
N THR A 72 24.50 -16.11 -20.59
CA THR A 72 25.50 -15.96 -21.66
C THR A 72 25.93 -14.50 -21.79
N GLY A 73 27.11 -14.18 -21.36
CA GLY A 73 27.78 -12.87 -21.57
C GLY A 73 27.51 -11.81 -20.54
N GLN A 74 28.10 -11.54 -19.56
CA GLN A 74 28.02 -10.69 -18.35
C GLN A 74 27.17 -11.27 -17.23
N ALA A 75 27.83 -11.77 -16.21
CA ALA A 75 27.29 -12.30 -14.96
C ALA A 75 26.30 -13.45 -15.14
N ALA A 76 26.68 -14.45 -15.96
CA ALA A 76 26.07 -15.77 -15.90
C ALA A 76 25.96 -16.21 -14.45
N TYR A 77 24.77 -16.51 -13.98
CA TYR A 77 24.61 -17.17 -12.68
C TYR A 77 25.18 -18.57 -12.80
N GLN A 78 26.48 -18.72 -12.45
CA GLN A 78 27.20 -20.02 -12.49
C GLN A 78 27.08 -20.64 -11.10
N PHE A 79 26.59 -21.87 -11.07
CA PHE A 79 26.44 -22.65 -9.85
C PHE A 79 27.09 -24.02 -10.07
N GLY A 80 28.37 -24.13 -9.73
CA GLY A 80 29.14 -25.34 -10.04
C GLY A 80 29.21 -25.56 -11.54
N GLN A 81 28.62 -26.65 -12.05
CA GLN A 81 28.54 -26.94 -13.48
C GLN A 81 27.21 -26.44 -14.12
N GLY A 82 26.28 -25.96 -13.33
CA GLY A 82 25.00 -25.46 -13.80
C GLY A 82 25.01 -23.97 -14.15
N THR A 83 24.27 -23.59 -15.19
CA THR A 83 24.03 -22.19 -15.58
C THR A 83 22.61 -21.84 -15.29
N GLY A 84 22.42 -20.77 -14.52
CA GLY A 84 21.09 -20.23 -14.15
C GLY A 84 20.52 -19.33 -15.21
N ASN A 85 19.22 -19.49 -15.48
CA ASN A 85 18.42 -18.62 -16.34
C ASN A 85 17.13 -18.21 -15.63
N ILE A 86 16.67 -17.00 -15.88
CA ILE A 86 15.41 -16.49 -15.35
C ILE A 86 14.51 -16.13 -16.52
N TYR A 87 13.28 -16.64 -16.50
CA TYR A 87 12.24 -16.32 -17.47
C TYR A 87 11.11 -15.64 -16.74
N ILE A 88 10.78 -14.41 -17.14
CA ILE A 88 9.75 -13.59 -16.54
C ILE A 88 8.63 -13.38 -17.55
N ARG A 89 7.38 -13.55 -17.11
CA ARG A 89 6.20 -13.17 -17.86
C ARG A 89 5.29 -12.31 -16.98
N ILE A 90 4.79 -11.21 -17.55
CA ILE A 90 3.88 -10.27 -16.92
C ILE A 90 2.64 -10.14 -17.78
N ASP A 91 1.49 -10.51 -17.25
CA ASP A 91 0.20 -10.49 -17.94
C ASP A 91 -0.71 -9.40 -17.34
N GLY A 92 -1.43 -8.68 -18.20
CA GLY A 92 -2.44 -7.70 -17.81
C GLY A 92 -1.88 -6.37 -17.28
N TRP A 93 -0.57 -6.11 -17.45
CA TRP A 93 0.04 -4.85 -17.01
C TRP A 93 -0.04 -3.76 -18.08
N THR A 94 -0.52 -2.59 -17.66
CA THR A 94 -0.36 -1.31 -18.36
C THR A 94 -0.01 -0.23 -17.32
N ALA A 95 0.65 0.85 -17.73
CA ALA A 95 1.15 1.88 -16.80
C ALA A 95 0.10 2.44 -15.82
N ASN A 96 -1.19 2.43 -16.21
CA ASN A 96 -2.29 3.01 -15.43
C ASN A 96 -3.37 1.99 -15.01
N THR A 97 -3.13 0.68 -15.17
CA THR A 97 -4.15 -0.30 -14.81
C THR A 97 -4.33 -0.41 -13.30
N LEU A 98 -5.59 -0.48 -12.88
CA LEU A 98 -5.99 -0.89 -11.51
C LEU A 98 -6.31 -2.39 -11.44
N ALA A 99 -6.29 -3.08 -12.57
CA ALA A 99 -6.55 -4.51 -12.63
C ALA A 99 -5.45 -5.33 -11.94
N THR A 100 -5.78 -6.54 -11.55
CA THR A 100 -4.80 -7.50 -11.06
C THR A 100 -3.85 -7.87 -12.19
N VAL A 101 -2.57 -7.73 -11.94
CA VAL A 101 -1.48 -8.14 -12.84
C VAL A 101 -0.96 -9.49 -12.37
N THR A 102 -0.69 -10.37 -13.31
CA THR A 102 -0.08 -11.67 -13.02
C THR A 102 1.38 -11.64 -13.42
N VAL A 103 2.25 -12.07 -12.51
CA VAL A 103 3.68 -12.28 -12.76
C VAL A 103 3.98 -13.75 -12.59
N THR A 104 4.49 -14.37 -13.64
CA THR A 104 4.96 -15.75 -13.56
C THR A 104 6.46 -15.78 -13.89
N VAL A 105 7.24 -16.39 -13.03
CA VAL A 105 8.69 -16.50 -13.21
C VAL A 105 9.11 -17.95 -13.14
N ALA A 106 9.98 -18.35 -14.07
CA ALA A 106 10.68 -19.61 -14.00
C ALA A 106 12.18 -19.37 -13.79
N GLY A 107 12.73 -19.94 -12.72
CA GLY A 107 14.16 -20.09 -12.53
C GLY A 107 14.58 -21.46 -13.05
N VAL A 108 15.55 -21.50 -13.95
CA VAL A 108 15.99 -22.72 -14.62
C VAL A 108 17.50 -22.88 -14.48
N VAL A 109 17.94 -24.04 -14.04
CA VAL A 109 19.36 -24.44 -14.06
C VAL A 109 19.56 -25.43 -15.17
N THR A 110 20.41 -25.09 -16.14
CA THR A 110 20.80 -25.92 -17.28
C THR A 110 22.22 -26.46 -17.09
N PHE A 111 22.48 -27.66 -17.60
CA PHE A 111 23.79 -28.31 -17.49
C PHE A 111 24.44 -28.42 -18.86
N PRO A 112 25.79 -28.36 -18.94
CA PRO A 112 26.50 -28.50 -20.19
C PRO A 112 26.36 -29.91 -20.78
N ASN A 113 26.11 -30.94 -19.95
CA ASN A 113 25.87 -32.29 -20.40
C ASN A 113 24.41 -32.46 -20.85
N PRO A 114 24.13 -32.71 -22.14
CA PRO A 114 22.77 -32.83 -22.66
C PRO A 114 21.98 -34.04 -22.14
N ARG A 115 22.63 -34.95 -21.41
CA ARG A 115 21.99 -36.10 -20.74
C ARG A 115 21.46 -35.75 -19.36
N GLU A 116 21.80 -34.56 -18.82
CA GLU A 116 21.29 -34.05 -17.57
C GLU A 116 20.11 -33.16 -17.85
N ALA A 117 18.94 -33.54 -17.34
CA ALA A 117 17.73 -32.75 -17.50
C ALA A 117 17.88 -31.41 -16.73
N SER A 118 17.48 -30.34 -17.36
CA SER A 118 17.38 -29.04 -16.70
C SER A 118 16.42 -29.09 -15.50
N LEU A 119 16.78 -28.38 -14.43
CA LEU A 119 15.93 -28.25 -13.25
C LEU A 119 15.26 -26.88 -13.27
N ALA A 120 13.96 -26.86 -13.08
CA ALA A 120 13.20 -25.62 -13.08
C ALA A 120 12.24 -25.54 -11.90
N LYS A 121 12.10 -24.33 -11.36
CA LYS A 121 11.11 -23.96 -10.38
C LYS A 121 10.34 -22.76 -10.90
N GLN A 122 9.04 -22.72 -10.62
CA GLN A 122 8.19 -21.62 -11.07
C GLN A 122 7.42 -21.02 -9.92
N ILE A 123 7.32 -19.68 -9.95
CA ILE A 123 6.53 -18.91 -9.01
C ILE A 123 5.49 -18.15 -9.79
N TYR A 124 4.25 -18.23 -9.34
CA TYR A 124 3.10 -17.48 -9.81
C TYR A 124 2.69 -16.46 -8.76
N VAL A 125 2.64 -15.19 -9.14
CA VAL A 125 2.28 -14.08 -8.26
C VAL A 125 1.16 -13.29 -8.90
N GLN A 126 0.11 -13.02 -8.13
CA GLN A 126 -0.86 -11.99 -8.47
C GLN A 126 -0.52 -10.73 -7.70
N VAL A 127 -0.44 -9.61 -8.41
CA VAL A 127 -0.20 -8.30 -7.83
C VAL A 127 -1.33 -7.35 -8.17
N ALA A 128 -1.65 -6.46 -7.27
CA ALA A 128 -2.67 -5.45 -7.45
C ALA A 128 -2.16 -4.12 -6.94
N LYS A 129 -2.65 -3.02 -7.52
CA LYS A 129 -2.42 -1.69 -6.95
C LYS A 129 -3.31 -1.53 -5.73
N ARG A 130 -2.72 -1.02 -4.66
CA ARG A 130 -3.43 -0.59 -3.48
C ARG A 130 -3.23 0.91 -3.34
N SER A 131 -4.31 1.67 -3.27
CA SER A 131 -4.22 3.08 -2.95
C SER A 131 -3.60 3.26 -1.57
N ALA A 132 -2.76 4.28 -1.36
CA ALA A 132 -2.33 4.65 -0.02
C ALA A 132 -3.54 4.98 0.88
N GLN A 133 -4.63 5.45 0.27
CA GLN A 133 -5.89 5.73 0.94
C GLN A 133 -6.81 4.50 1.07
N ALA A 134 -6.35 3.30 0.70
CA ALA A 134 -7.10 2.05 0.90
C ALA A 134 -7.08 1.57 2.37
N ALA A 135 -6.30 2.22 3.23
CA ALA A 135 -6.34 2.01 4.67
C ALA A 135 -7.03 3.18 5.37
N ALA A 136 -7.74 2.89 6.45
CA ALA A 136 -8.31 3.88 7.33
C ALA A 136 -7.21 4.71 8.00
N ILE A 137 -6.26 4.01 8.59
CA ILE A 137 -5.10 4.56 9.26
C ILE A 137 -3.88 3.82 8.73
N LEU A 138 -2.95 4.56 8.14
CA LEU A 138 -1.72 4.02 7.57
C LEU A 138 -0.51 4.76 8.14
N SER A 139 0.51 4.02 8.56
CA SER A 139 1.72 4.59 9.11
C SER A 139 2.97 3.91 8.57
N LYS A 140 4.05 4.68 8.40
CA LYS A 140 5.39 4.12 8.18
C LYS A 140 5.95 3.48 9.43
N GLY A 141 5.64 4.06 10.60
CA GLY A 141 6.08 3.64 11.92
C GLY A 141 4.91 3.17 12.80
N ALA A 142 4.94 3.55 14.08
CA ALA A 142 3.96 3.09 15.06
C ALA A 142 2.57 3.72 14.90
N ILE A 143 1.55 2.94 15.30
CA ILE A 143 0.19 3.42 15.53
C ILE A 143 -0.17 3.17 16.98
N ASN A 144 -0.60 4.19 17.72
CA ASN A 144 -0.95 4.11 19.12
C ASN A 144 -2.37 4.60 19.39
N PHE A 145 -3.20 3.75 19.96
CA PHE A 145 -4.51 4.14 20.50
C PHE A 145 -4.42 4.23 22.02
N ASN A 146 -4.27 5.47 22.52
CA ASN A 146 -4.13 5.75 23.96
C ASN A 146 -5.48 6.01 24.64
N GLY A 147 -6.60 5.69 23.99
CA GLY A 147 -7.96 5.88 24.53
C GLY A 147 -8.92 4.81 24.04
N ASN A 148 -10.22 5.02 24.29
CA ASN A 148 -11.27 4.10 23.83
C ASN A 148 -11.72 4.50 22.40
N VAL A 149 -10.80 4.41 21.44
CA VAL A 149 -11.08 4.75 20.04
C VAL A 149 -11.93 3.67 19.38
N SER A 150 -12.89 4.07 18.57
CA SER A 150 -13.66 3.14 17.74
C SER A 150 -13.30 3.37 16.26
N VAL A 151 -12.98 2.30 15.55
CA VAL A 151 -12.64 2.33 14.12
C VAL A 151 -13.56 1.40 13.36
N ASP A 152 -14.22 1.92 12.34
CA ASP A 152 -15.01 1.13 11.38
C ASP A 152 -14.96 1.77 9.98
N ALA A 153 -15.74 1.25 9.03
CA ALA A 153 -15.85 1.80 7.69
C ALA A 153 -17.30 2.06 7.30
N TYR A 154 -17.46 2.98 6.35
CA TYR A 154 -18.75 3.33 5.74
C TYR A 154 -18.56 3.61 4.24
N SER A 155 -19.62 3.99 3.54
CA SER A 155 -19.55 4.44 2.15
C SER A 155 -20.20 5.83 2.01
N SER A 156 -19.45 6.83 1.58
CA SER A 156 -19.99 8.17 1.32
C SER A 156 -21.00 8.20 0.16
N LEU A 157 -21.04 7.19 -0.71
CA LEU A 157 -22.08 7.04 -1.74
C LEU A 157 -23.47 6.75 -1.13
N THR A 158 -23.52 6.15 0.05
CA THR A 158 -24.77 5.83 0.76
C THR A 158 -25.11 6.85 1.84
N GLY A 159 -24.27 7.87 2.03
CA GLY A 159 -24.45 8.97 2.96
C GLY A 159 -23.42 8.98 4.10
N VAL A 160 -23.77 9.67 5.19
CA VAL A 160 -22.90 9.76 6.37
C VAL A 160 -22.80 8.43 7.13
N PRO A 161 -21.77 8.25 7.96
CA PRO A 161 -21.64 7.04 8.79
C PRO A 161 -22.90 6.82 9.66
N ASN A 162 -23.35 5.57 9.72
CA ASN A 162 -24.46 5.16 10.54
C ASN A 162 -24.25 3.72 11.03
N ALA A 163 -24.31 3.52 12.33
CA ALA A 163 -23.99 2.24 12.97
C ALA A 163 -24.85 1.05 12.49
N THR A 164 -26.06 1.33 11.97
CA THR A 164 -27.03 0.30 11.55
C THR A 164 -27.10 0.14 10.03
N THR A 165 -27.10 1.25 9.29
CA THR A 165 -27.42 1.25 7.85
C THR A 165 -26.23 1.53 6.94
N ASN A 166 -25.19 2.16 7.46
CA ASN A 166 -23.99 2.52 6.69
C ASN A 166 -22.71 2.29 7.51
N ARG A 167 -22.49 1.04 7.86
CA ARG A 167 -21.30 0.55 8.56
C ARG A 167 -20.79 -0.73 7.91
N SER A 168 -19.47 -0.85 7.79
CA SER A 168 -18.83 -2.08 7.30
C SER A 168 -17.53 -2.37 8.04
N ASP A 169 -17.06 -3.60 7.93
CA ASP A 169 -15.82 -4.11 8.53
C ASP A 169 -14.62 -4.02 7.57
N LYS A 170 -14.63 -3.05 6.66
CA LYS A 170 -13.57 -2.85 5.66
C LYS A 170 -12.49 -1.86 6.10
N ALA A 171 -12.56 -1.36 7.33
CA ALA A 171 -11.50 -0.52 7.86
C ALA A 171 -10.20 -1.30 8.03
N VAL A 172 -9.08 -0.72 7.64
CA VAL A 172 -7.75 -1.29 7.81
C VAL A 172 -6.89 -0.30 8.61
N VAL A 173 -6.32 -0.78 9.70
CA VAL A 173 -5.30 -0.07 10.48
C VAL A 173 -3.97 -0.74 10.19
N ALA A 174 -3.06 -0.05 9.48
CA ALA A 174 -1.85 -0.68 8.96
C ALA A 174 -0.57 0.10 9.28
N ALA A 175 0.46 -0.62 9.75
CA ALA A 175 1.81 -0.11 9.93
C ALA A 175 2.78 -0.83 8.99
N ALA A 176 3.53 -0.05 8.16
CA ALA A 176 4.45 -0.62 7.17
C ALA A 176 5.81 -1.03 7.76
N SER A 177 6.12 -0.66 9.00
CA SER A 177 7.37 -1.02 9.66
C SER A 177 7.38 -2.47 10.11
N THR A 178 8.55 -3.11 9.95
CA THR A 178 8.79 -4.48 10.47
C THR A 178 9.03 -4.51 11.99
N THR A 179 9.36 -3.37 12.58
CA THR A 179 9.75 -3.23 14.00
C THR A 179 8.83 -2.31 14.80
N ALA A 180 7.94 -1.55 14.13
CA ALA A 180 7.02 -0.66 14.83
C ALA A 180 5.70 -1.35 15.14
N ASP A 181 5.22 -1.13 16.36
CA ASP A 181 4.02 -1.75 16.88
C ASP A 181 2.75 -1.01 16.44
N VAL A 182 1.69 -1.77 16.20
CA VAL A 182 0.32 -1.27 16.27
C VAL A 182 -0.20 -1.57 17.68
N ASN A 183 -0.26 -0.55 18.51
CA ASN A 183 -0.83 -0.65 19.85
C ASN A 183 -2.31 -0.31 19.79
N VAL A 184 -3.17 -1.33 19.72
CA VAL A 184 -4.62 -1.18 19.73
C VAL A 184 -5.12 -0.79 21.14
N GLY A 185 -4.39 -1.12 22.20
CA GLY A 185 -4.79 -0.75 23.55
C GLY A 185 -6.22 -1.21 23.89
N ASN A 186 -7.06 -0.26 24.30
CA ASN A 186 -8.49 -0.48 24.58
C ASN A 186 -9.41 -0.11 23.41
N ALA A 187 -8.86 0.19 22.23
CA ALA A 187 -9.66 0.56 21.07
C ALA A 187 -10.45 -0.62 20.50
N SER A 188 -11.54 -0.32 19.82
CA SER A 188 -12.35 -1.28 19.10
C SER A 188 -12.16 -1.09 17.59
N VAL A 189 -11.52 -2.04 16.91
CA VAL A 189 -11.37 -2.04 15.47
C VAL A 189 -12.38 -3.03 14.87
N TYR A 190 -13.40 -2.50 14.21
CA TYR A 190 -14.31 -3.28 13.38
C TYR A 190 -13.77 -3.30 11.95
N GLY A 191 -12.80 -4.22 11.73
CA GLY A 191 -12.00 -4.24 10.51
C GLY A 191 -10.79 -5.16 10.64
N TYR A 192 -9.66 -4.69 10.13
CA TYR A 192 -8.39 -5.41 10.10
C TYR A 192 -7.28 -4.60 10.76
N VAL A 193 -6.34 -5.29 11.38
CA VAL A 193 -5.06 -4.74 11.84
C VAL A 193 -3.95 -5.44 11.09
N GLU A 194 -3.11 -4.66 10.39
CA GLU A 194 -2.05 -5.20 9.54
C GLU A 194 -0.69 -4.59 9.97
N THR A 195 0.34 -5.41 10.12
CA THR A 195 1.69 -4.96 10.46
C THR A 195 2.72 -5.53 9.50
N GLY A 196 3.87 -4.89 9.39
CA GLY A 196 4.97 -5.34 8.55
C GLY A 196 5.80 -6.51 9.13
N GLY A 197 5.40 -7.09 10.27
CA GLY A 197 6.10 -8.20 10.91
C GLY A 197 5.90 -8.25 12.42
N ALA A 198 5.75 -7.09 13.09
CA ALA A 198 5.52 -7.03 14.54
C ALA A 198 4.10 -7.52 14.89
N THR A 199 3.96 -8.24 16.01
CA THR A 199 2.64 -8.63 16.53
C THR A 199 1.95 -7.42 17.15
N PRO A 200 0.68 -7.08 16.77
CA PRO A 200 -0.03 -5.97 17.38
C PRO A 200 -0.26 -6.18 18.88
N VAL A 201 -0.17 -5.10 19.65
CA VAL A 201 -0.48 -5.10 21.07
C VAL A 201 -1.96 -4.79 21.28
N ILE A 202 -2.74 -5.74 21.77
CA ILE A 202 -4.17 -5.58 22.03
C ILE A 202 -4.43 -5.70 23.52
N GLY A 203 -4.95 -4.64 24.12
CA GLY A 203 -5.28 -4.60 25.54
C GLY A 203 -6.46 -5.50 25.92
N SER A 204 -6.67 -5.71 27.21
CA SER A 204 -7.74 -6.58 27.72
C SER A 204 -9.16 -6.12 27.30
N ASN A 205 -9.34 -4.83 27.08
CA ASN A 205 -10.61 -4.24 26.60
C ASN A 205 -10.58 -3.93 25.10
N GLY A 206 -9.44 -4.13 24.43
CA GLY A 206 -9.32 -3.94 22.98
C GLY A 206 -10.02 -5.05 22.21
N SER A 207 -10.40 -4.73 20.97
CA SER A 207 -11.02 -5.71 20.07
C SER A 207 -10.64 -5.49 18.62
N VAL A 208 -10.51 -6.60 17.88
CA VAL A 208 -10.39 -6.61 16.41
C VAL A 208 -11.40 -7.62 15.88
N THR A 209 -12.50 -7.13 15.32
CA THR A 209 -13.67 -7.94 14.96
C THR A 209 -14.21 -7.52 13.58
N GLY A 210 -15.19 -8.24 13.09
CA GLY A 210 -15.92 -7.93 11.86
C GLY A 210 -17.23 -8.68 11.76
N ALA A 211 -17.92 -8.57 10.64
CA ALA A 211 -19.24 -9.14 10.41
C ALA A 211 -19.29 -10.69 10.58
N SER A 212 -18.18 -11.37 10.27
CA SER A 212 -18.05 -12.84 10.37
C SER A 212 -17.47 -13.32 11.71
N THR A 213 -17.10 -12.42 12.60
CA THR A 213 -16.50 -12.80 13.89
C THR A 213 -17.55 -13.42 14.81
N ALA A 214 -17.25 -14.59 15.39
CA ALA A 214 -18.14 -15.28 16.29
C ALA A 214 -18.47 -14.44 17.54
N SER A 215 -19.70 -14.56 18.04
CA SER A 215 -20.14 -13.84 19.22
C SER A 215 -19.24 -14.15 20.44
N GLY A 216 -18.86 -13.12 21.19
CA GLY A 216 -17.99 -13.23 22.36
C GLY A 216 -16.49 -13.25 22.06
N VAL A 217 -16.08 -13.34 20.79
CA VAL A 217 -14.68 -13.25 20.38
C VAL A 217 -14.29 -11.77 20.33
N LYS A 218 -13.27 -11.38 21.12
CA LYS A 218 -12.73 -10.02 21.12
C LYS A 218 -11.71 -9.81 20.00
N VAL A 219 -10.90 -10.81 19.69
CA VAL A 219 -9.89 -10.74 18.65
C VAL A 219 -10.08 -11.90 17.69
N ASP A 220 -10.42 -11.59 16.45
CA ASP A 220 -10.50 -12.55 15.37
C ASP A 220 -9.11 -12.71 14.72
N PRO A 221 -8.45 -13.87 14.84
CA PRO A 221 -7.09 -14.04 14.30
C PRO A 221 -7.00 -13.86 12.79
N SER A 222 -8.08 -14.09 12.06
CA SER A 222 -8.11 -13.89 10.60
C SER A 222 -8.09 -12.42 10.17
N ARG A 223 -8.25 -11.51 11.14
CA ARG A 223 -8.25 -10.06 10.93
C ARG A 223 -6.99 -9.37 11.45
N VAL A 224 -6.04 -10.15 11.95
CA VAL A 224 -4.74 -9.67 12.42
C VAL A 224 -3.66 -10.27 11.52
N LEU A 225 -3.08 -9.44 10.66
CA LEU A 225 -2.11 -9.87 9.65
C LEU A 225 -0.74 -9.23 9.94
N THR A 226 0.33 -9.99 9.77
CA THR A 226 1.71 -9.53 10.06
C THR A 226 2.62 -9.50 8.83
N ASN A 227 2.03 -9.48 7.65
CA ASN A 227 2.75 -9.49 6.37
C ASN A 227 2.46 -8.24 5.52
N PHE A 228 2.07 -7.12 6.14
CA PHE A 228 1.79 -5.89 5.44
C PHE A 228 3.09 -5.28 4.91
N ASN A 229 3.16 -5.12 3.60
CA ASN A 229 4.28 -4.48 2.92
C ASN A 229 3.74 -3.51 1.88
N GLN A 230 3.76 -2.23 2.21
CA GLN A 230 3.35 -1.18 1.28
C GLN A 230 4.31 0.01 1.36
N ASN A 231 4.82 0.45 0.22
CA ASN A 231 5.50 1.73 0.15
C ASN A 231 4.46 2.86 0.24
N ILE A 232 4.76 3.86 1.05
CA ILE A 232 3.92 5.05 1.26
C ILE A 232 4.61 6.23 0.58
N PRO A 233 4.20 6.60 -0.66
CA PRO A 233 4.84 7.67 -1.39
C PRO A 233 4.50 9.03 -0.78
N MET A 234 5.43 9.98 -0.95
CA MET A 234 5.17 11.38 -0.65
C MET A 234 4.20 11.96 -1.69
N PRO A 235 3.18 12.70 -1.25
CA PRO A 235 2.37 13.49 -2.15
C PRO A 235 3.21 14.63 -2.77
N THR A 236 2.76 15.13 -3.92
CA THR A 236 3.40 16.25 -4.61
C THR A 236 2.43 17.42 -4.74
N ALA A 237 2.96 18.64 -4.52
CA ALA A 237 2.17 19.84 -4.76
C ALA A 237 1.92 20.04 -6.26
N PRO A 238 0.79 20.64 -6.66
CA PRO A 238 0.55 21.02 -8.04
C PRO A 238 1.55 22.09 -8.48
N SER A 239 1.91 22.05 -9.76
CA SER A 239 2.72 23.08 -10.40
C SER A 239 1.80 24.09 -11.11
N GLY A 240 2.26 25.33 -11.23
CA GLY A 240 1.52 26.39 -11.93
C GLY A 240 1.79 27.76 -11.32
N THR A 241 1.19 28.80 -11.91
CA THR A 241 1.24 30.16 -11.35
C THR A 241 0.20 30.29 -10.24
N ALA A 242 0.67 30.38 -9.00
CA ALA A 242 -0.19 30.51 -7.84
C ALA A 242 -0.51 31.98 -7.54
N ILE A 243 -1.74 32.22 -7.09
CA ILE A 243 -2.19 33.53 -6.55
C ILE A 243 -1.70 33.63 -5.13
N SER A 244 -0.93 34.68 -4.81
CA SER A 244 -0.37 34.86 -3.46
C SER A 244 -1.40 35.46 -2.51
N LEU A 245 -1.61 34.79 -1.39
CA LEU A 245 -2.38 35.30 -0.25
C LEU A 245 -1.49 35.91 0.85
N ASN A 246 -0.15 35.90 0.65
CA ASN A 246 0.84 36.25 1.67
C ASN A 246 0.62 35.42 2.96
N THR A 247 0.20 36.04 4.04
CA THR A 247 -0.22 35.35 5.28
C THR A 247 -1.75 35.30 5.33
N LEU A 248 -2.32 34.11 5.35
CA LEU A 248 -3.77 33.94 5.48
C LEU A 248 -4.18 33.98 6.96
N ASN A 249 -4.55 35.17 7.42
CA ASN A 249 -4.90 35.41 8.82
C ASN A 249 -6.19 36.22 8.99
N SER A 250 -7.06 36.23 8.00
CA SER A 250 -8.35 36.91 8.00
C SER A 250 -9.45 36.04 7.40
N SER A 251 -10.70 36.38 7.64
CA SER A 251 -11.82 35.71 6.96
C SER A 251 -11.80 36.03 5.47
N LEU A 252 -12.00 34.98 4.65
CA LEU A 252 -11.87 35.06 3.19
C LEU A 252 -12.75 34.02 2.54
N THR A 253 -13.26 34.34 1.34
CA THR A 253 -13.93 33.36 0.47
C THR A 253 -13.02 33.07 -0.75
N LEU A 254 -12.79 31.79 -1.06
CA LEU A 254 -12.01 31.34 -2.20
C LEU A 254 -12.86 30.49 -3.16
N PRO A 255 -12.73 30.67 -4.49
CA PRO A 255 -11.94 31.71 -5.14
C PRO A 255 -12.54 33.11 -4.94
N GLN A 256 -11.69 34.13 -5.10
CA GLN A 256 -12.11 35.54 -5.07
C GLN A 256 -12.62 35.97 -6.48
N GLY A 257 -13.40 37.03 -6.51
CA GLY A 257 -13.86 37.58 -7.78
C GLY A 257 -12.68 38.05 -8.64
N GLY A 258 -12.62 37.57 -9.88
CA GLY A 258 -11.53 37.88 -10.82
C GLY A 258 -10.37 36.87 -10.83
N ASP A 259 -10.36 35.92 -9.89
CA ASP A 259 -9.34 34.84 -9.94
C ASP A 259 -9.53 33.93 -11.15
N VAL A 260 -8.43 33.43 -11.70
CA VAL A 260 -8.43 32.57 -12.88
C VAL A 260 -7.96 31.15 -12.49
N PRO A 261 -8.74 30.12 -12.83
CA PRO A 261 -8.32 28.74 -12.55
C PRO A 261 -7.14 28.32 -13.46
N GLN A 262 -6.39 27.32 -13.01
CA GLN A 262 -5.41 26.62 -13.81
C GLN A 262 -6.08 25.81 -14.94
N ALA A 263 -5.31 25.26 -15.87
CA ALA A 263 -5.81 24.45 -16.99
C ALA A 263 -6.63 23.21 -16.55
N ASN A 264 -6.40 22.72 -15.33
CA ASN A 264 -7.17 21.62 -14.72
C ASN A 264 -8.49 22.08 -14.07
N GLY A 265 -8.86 23.35 -14.18
CA GLY A 265 -10.07 23.93 -13.61
C GLY A 265 -9.97 24.26 -12.10
N ARG A 266 -8.83 24.05 -11.45
CA ARG A 266 -8.63 24.35 -10.02
C ARG A 266 -7.96 25.70 -9.84
N TYR A 267 -8.32 26.41 -8.77
CA TYR A 267 -7.69 27.67 -8.38
C TYR A 267 -6.48 27.38 -7.48
N LEU A 268 -5.31 27.81 -7.90
CA LEU A 268 -4.07 27.58 -7.18
C LEU A 268 -3.65 28.82 -6.40
N TYR A 269 -3.57 28.68 -5.07
CA TYR A 269 -3.12 29.73 -4.16
C TYR A 269 -1.85 29.31 -3.43
N THR A 270 -1.09 30.33 -2.97
CA THR A 270 0.02 30.14 -2.06
C THR A 270 -0.08 31.07 -0.87
N ALA A 271 0.29 30.58 0.31
CA ALA A 271 0.40 31.35 1.54
C ALA A 271 1.71 31.02 2.24
N SER A 272 2.35 32.03 2.85
CA SER A 272 3.53 31.81 3.69
C SER A 272 3.18 31.12 5.00
N SER A 273 2.00 31.40 5.55
CA SER A 273 1.43 30.72 6.70
C SER A 273 -0.08 30.93 6.76
N VAL A 274 -0.77 30.07 7.52
CA VAL A 274 -2.21 30.17 7.79
C VAL A 274 -2.42 30.27 9.30
N SER A 275 -3.14 31.32 9.75
CA SER A 275 -3.44 31.52 11.17
C SER A 275 -4.91 31.96 11.35
N LEU A 276 -5.79 30.97 11.51
CA LEU A 276 -7.23 31.20 11.71
C LEU A 276 -7.57 31.03 13.19
N THR A 277 -7.46 32.12 13.94
CA THR A 277 -7.74 32.18 15.36
C THR A 277 -8.94 33.12 15.66
N GLY A 278 -9.58 32.93 16.79
CA GLY A 278 -10.83 33.66 17.12
C GLY A 278 -11.97 33.24 16.20
N ASN A 279 -12.64 34.17 15.53
CA ASN A 279 -13.81 33.90 14.67
C ASN A 279 -13.48 33.96 13.17
N LYS A 280 -12.20 33.79 12.80
CA LYS A 280 -11.75 33.87 11.40
C LYS A 280 -12.15 32.62 10.65
N THR A 281 -12.82 32.77 9.52
CA THR A 281 -13.27 31.64 8.72
C THR A 281 -12.89 31.81 7.25
N VAL A 282 -12.33 30.77 6.67
CA VAL A 282 -12.11 30.67 5.21
C VAL A 282 -13.23 29.80 4.62
N VAL A 283 -13.92 30.36 3.63
CA VAL A 283 -14.99 29.67 2.92
C VAL A 283 -14.50 29.26 1.53
N ILE A 284 -14.65 28.00 1.19
CA ILE A 284 -14.26 27.43 -0.09
C ILE A 284 -15.52 27.20 -0.93
N ASN A 285 -15.64 27.94 -2.05
CA ASN A 285 -16.80 27.91 -2.94
C ASN A 285 -16.52 27.27 -4.31
N GLY A 286 -15.31 26.71 -4.51
CA GLY A 286 -14.92 26.08 -5.76
C GLY A 286 -13.80 25.06 -5.57
N PRO A 287 -13.22 24.55 -6.64
CA PRO A 287 -12.09 23.62 -6.57
C PRO A 287 -10.79 24.40 -6.28
N VAL A 288 -10.33 24.38 -5.04
CA VAL A 288 -9.17 25.16 -4.56
C VAL A 288 -8.02 24.26 -4.14
N ASP A 289 -6.82 24.61 -4.59
CA ASP A 289 -5.52 24.09 -4.12
C ASP A 289 -4.78 25.21 -3.37
N LEU A 290 -4.36 24.97 -2.14
CA LEU A 290 -3.61 25.92 -1.30
C LEU A 290 -2.26 25.35 -0.91
N ILE A 291 -1.19 25.97 -1.38
CA ILE A 291 0.18 25.65 -0.96
C ILE A 291 0.56 26.54 0.21
N ILE A 292 1.00 25.97 1.33
CA ILE A 292 1.43 26.66 2.53
C ILE A 292 2.91 26.36 2.74
N THR A 293 3.76 27.39 2.64
CA THR A 293 5.22 27.18 2.76
C THR A 293 5.73 27.14 4.20
N GLY A 294 4.96 27.66 5.15
CA GLY A 294 5.20 27.57 6.59
C GLY A 294 4.11 26.81 7.32
N ASP A 295 3.79 27.22 8.55
CA ASP A 295 2.85 26.53 9.41
C ASP A 295 1.39 26.93 9.14
N MET A 296 0.48 26.00 9.43
CA MET A 296 -0.96 26.22 9.50
C MET A 296 -1.46 26.01 10.92
N ALA A 297 -2.16 27.01 11.47
CA ALA A 297 -2.79 26.91 12.79
C ALA A 297 -4.23 27.38 12.75
N MET A 298 -5.14 26.55 13.29
CA MET A 298 -6.53 26.88 13.54
C MET A 298 -6.83 26.70 15.02
N ALA A 299 -7.45 27.70 15.64
CA ALA A 299 -7.78 27.68 17.07
C ALA A 299 -9.00 28.53 17.41
N GLY A 300 -9.62 28.27 18.55
CA GLY A 300 -10.84 28.97 19.02
C GLY A 300 -12.04 28.62 18.14
N SER A 301 -12.73 29.61 17.62
CA SER A 301 -13.84 29.43 16.67
C SER A 301 -13.40 29.57 15.21
N GLY A 302 -12.08 29.67 14.98
CA GLY A 302 -11.51 29.74 13.64
C GLY A 302 -11.64 28.41 12.90
N GLY A 303 -11.83 28.45 11.58
CA GLY A 303 -12.00 27.24 10.79
C GLY A 303 -12.10 27.46 9.30
N ILE A 304 -12.24 26.35 8.58
CA ILE A 304 -12.45 26.30 7.14
C ILE A 304 -13.79 25.64 6.86
N THR A 305 -14.57 26.23 5.96
CA THR A 305 -15.83 25.67 5.47
C THR A 305 -15.70 25.35 3.99
N VAL A 306 -15.82 24.09 3.62
CA VAL A 306 -15.88 23.62 2.24
C VAL A 306 -17.35 23.43 1.86
N ASN A 307 -17.86 24.24 0.93
CA ASN A 307 -19.27 24.21 0.52
C ASN A 307 -19.61 22.95 -0.30
N ALA A 308 -20.91 22.64 -0.43
CA ALA A 308 -21.41 21.37 -0.97
C ALA A 308 -20.95 21.03 -2.40
N THR A 309 -20.55 22.02 -3.20
CA THR A 309 -20.04 21.81 -4.58
C THR A 309 -18.54 22.07 -4.72
N ALA A 310 -17.87 22.34 -3.60
CA ALA A 310 -16.46 22.70 -3.56
C ALA A 310 -15.56 21.51 -3.28
N SER A 311 -14.27 21.69 -3.55
CA SER A 311 -13.22 20.78 -3.11
C SER A 311 -11.97 21.54 -2.71
N PHE A 312 -11.29 21.07 -1.68
CA PHE A 312 -10.17 21.75 -1.09
C PHE A 312 -8.99 20.84 -0.84
N ASN A 313 -7.84 21.17 -1.41
CA ASN A 313 -6.57 20.50 -1.14
C ASN A 313 -5.60 21.49 -0.50
N VAL A 314 -5.00 21.09 0.59
CA VAL A 314 -3.91 21.80 1.28
C VAL A 314 -2.61 21.05 1.06
N TYR A 315 -1.55 21.75 0.70
CA TYR A 315 -0.19 21.23 0.54
C TYR A 315 0.74 21.98 1.48
N GLY A 316 0.96 21.44 2.70
CA GLY A 316 1.68 22.11 3.77
C GLY A 316 3.12 21.62 3.89
N TYR A 317 4.09 22.54 3.91
CA TYR A 317 5.50 22.24 4.13
C TYR A 317 5.93 22.37 5.60
N GLY A 318 5.12 23.04 6.43
CA GLY A 318 5.32 23.15 7.88
C GLY A 318 4.38 22.25 8.67
N ASN A 319 4.20 22.59 9.95
CA ASN A 319 3.26 21.90 10.83
C ASN A 319 1.81 22.27 10.47
N LEU A 320 0.90 21.30 10.57
CA LEU A 320 -0.51 21.50 10.29
C LEU A 320 -1.32 21.26 11.58
N GLN A 321 -1.87 22.33 12.15
CA GLN A 321 -2.75 22.25 13.30
C GLN A 321 -4.21 22.50 12.88
N ILE A 322 -5.01 21.43 12.90
CA ILE A 322 -6.45 21.43 12.60
C ILE A 322 -7.19 21.39 13.94
N GLY A 323 -7.40 22.55 14.51
CA GLY A 323 -8.04 22.73 15.82
C GLY A 323 -9.26 23.67 15.72
N GLY A 324 -9.77 24.08 16.85
CA GLY A 324 -10.91 25.00 16.92
C GLY A 324 -12.21 24.38 16.40
N ASN A 325 -12.93 25.12 15.53
CA ASN A 325 -14.07 24.56 14.79
C ASN A 325 -13.63 23.62 13.63
N GLY A 326 -12.32 23.52 13.41
CA GLY A 326 -11.73 22.60 12.45
C GLY A 326 -12.11 22.88 11.01
N VAL A 327 -12.40 21.84 10.28
CA VAL A 327 -12.79 21.88 8.88
C VAL A 327 -14.19 21.30 8.73
N THR A 328 -15.13 22.13 8.34
CA THR A 328 -16.48 21.70 7.98
C THR A 328 -16.53 21.38 6.50
N ASN A 329 -16.75 20.12 6.15
CA ASN A 329 -16.92 19.66 4.78
C ASN A 329 -18.41 19.39 4.50
N ALA A 330 -19.10 20.36 3.89
CA ALA A 330 -20.53 20.26 3.59
C ALA A 330 -20.86 19.26 2.47
N THR A 331 -19.84 18.75 1.75
CA THR A 331 -20.05 17.69 0.76
C THR A 331 -20.28 16.34 1.42
N ASN A 332 -19.84 16.14 2.67
CA ASN A 332 -19.78 14.85 3.38
C ASN A 332 -18.97 13.76 2.65
N VAL A 333 -18.21 14.14 1.65
CA VAL A 333 -17.33 13.23 0.88
C VAL A 333 -15.88 13.53 1.24
N PRO A 334 -15.17 12.61 1.93
CA PRO A 334 -13.81 12.88 2.42
C PRO A 334 -12.81 13.25 1.34
N SER A 335 -12.91 12.66 0.13
CA SER A 335 -12.01 12.96 -0.99
C SER A 335 -12.09 14.42 -1.48
N ASN A 336 -13.11 15.16 -1.10
CA ASN A 336 -13.25 16.58 -1.43
C ASN A 336 -12.46 17.51 -0.50
N THR A 337 -11.84 16.97 0.56
CA THR A 337 -11.06 17.77 1.51
C THR A 337 -9.78 17.02 1.88
N ASN A 338 -8.64 17.43 1.33
CA ASN A 338 -7.38 16.74 1.50
C ASN A 338 -6.31 17.65 2.11
N PHE A 339 -5.60 17.14 3.10
CA PHE A 339 -4.43 17.77 3.72
C PHE A 339 -3.19 16.93 3.43
N TYR A 340 -2.35 17.43 2.55
CA TYR A 340 -1.09 16.79 2.15
C TYR A 340 0.07 17.45 2.92
N GLY A 341 0.72 16.69 3.81
CA GLY A 341 1.93 17.12 4.49
C GLY A 341 3.16 16.81 3.63
N LEU A 342 3.81 17.87 3.15
CA LEU A 342 5.01 17.81 2.31
C LEU A 342 6.29 18.14 3.09
N GLY A 343 6.16 18.38 4.40
CA GLY A 343 7.27 18.73 5.26
C GLY A 343 8.33 17.64 5.39
N ALA A 344 9.51 18.02 5.86
CA ALA A 344 10.57 17.09 6.21
C ALA A 344 10.17 16.19 7.39
N ALA A 345 10.98 15.17 7.66
CA ALA A 345 10.83 14.37 8.87
C ALA A 345 10.89 15.26 10.13
N GLY A 346 10.02 14.97 11.10
CA GLY A 346 9.86 15.75 12.32
C GLY A 346 8.81 16.86 12.24
N THR A 347 8.14 17.07 11.09
CA THR A 347 6.91 17.88 11.05
C THR A 347 5.77 17.15 11.73
N THR A 348 4.76 17.90 12.17
CA THR A 348 3.61 17.37 12.90
C THR A 348 2.29 17.75 12.21
N VAL A 349 1.33 16.84 12.28
CA VAL A 349 -0.07 17.13 11.97
C VAL A 349 -0.90 16.87 13.23
N SER A 350 -1.59 17.88 13.72
CA SER A 350 -2.45 17.75 14.90
C SER A 350 -3.90 17.99 14.51
N ILE A 351 -4.77 17.02 14.81
CA ILE A 351 -6.21 17.10 14.63
C ILE A 351 -6.80 17.11 16.03
N GLY A 352 -7.37 18.23 16.43
CA GLY A 352 -7.90 18.43 17.79
C GLY A 352 -9.32 18.94 17.79
N GLY A 353 -10.04 18.67 18.90
CA GLY A 353 -11.40 19.17 19.13
C GLY A 353 -12.41 18.05 19.32
N ASN A 354 -13.67 18.47 19.52
CA ASN A 354 -14.82 17.56 19.71
C ASN A 354 -15.76 17.56 18.49
N GLY A 355 -15.33 18.17 17.39
CA GLY A 355 -16.10 18.27 16.15
C GLY A 355 -15.90 17.06 15.24
N THR A 356 -16.52 17.13 14.07
CA THR A 356 -16.32 16.15 13.00
C THR A 356 -15.34 16.70 11.96
N PHE A 357 -14.28 15.94 11.70
CA PHE A 357 -13.39 16.17 10.56
C PHE A 357 -13.77 15.19 9.45
N THR A 358 -14.20 15.69 8.30
CA THR A 358 -14.47 14.85 7.11
C THR A 358 -13.46 15.19 6.03
N GLY A 359 -12.49 14.30 5.82
CA GLY A 359 -11.38 14.54 4.90
C GLY A 359 -10.29 13.48 4.95
N VAL A 360 -9.24 13.71 4.19
CA VAL A 360 -8.04 12.85 4.13
C VAL A 360 -6.84 13.66 4.63
N VAL A 361 -6.05 13.04 5.51
CA VAL A 361 -4.72 13.53 5.88
C VAL A 361 -3.69 12.57 5.32
N ASN A 362 -2.81 13.07 4.46
CA ASN A 362 -1.73 12.30 3.85
C ASN A 362 -0.39 13.02 4.04
N ALA A 363 0.31 12.69 5.10
CA ALA A 363 1.54 13.32 5.53
C ALA A 363 2.59 12.27 5.94
N PRO A 364 3.16 11.49 4.99
CA PRO A 364 3.97 10.31 5.28
C PRO A 364 5.26 10.56 6.07
N ASN A 365 5.71 11.80 6.18
CA ASN A 365 6.89 12.18 6.97
C ASN A 365 6.52 12.86 8.29
N ALA A 366 5.25 13.15 8.53
CA ALA A 366 4.79 13.83 9.73
C ALA A 366 4.29 12.86 10.80
N ASP A 367 4.53 13.20 12.06
CA ASP A 367 3.89 12.53 13.18
C ASP A 367 2.49 13.11 13.39
N ILE A 368 1.48 12.24 13.31
CA ILE A 368 0.08 12.65 13.39
C ILE A 368 -0.45 12.40 14.78
N SER A 369 -1.04 13.42 15.39
CA SER A 369 -1.72 13.34 16.67
C SER A 369 -3.20 13.68 16.50
N VAL A 370 -4.06 12.78 16.92
CA VAL A 370 -5.51 13.00 16.98
C VAL A 370 -5.91 13.07 18.45
N ALA A 371 -6.39 14.22 18.89
CA ALA A 371 -6.73 14.46 20.30
C ALA A 371 -8.19 14.93 20.46
N GLY A 372 -8.82 14.53 21.55
CA GLY A 372 -10.21 14.88 21.86
C GLY A 372 -11.18 13.71 21.65
N ASN A 373 -12.48 14.05 21.64
CA ASN A 373 -13.56 13.07 21.49
C ASN A 373 -14.31 13.27 20.15
N GLY A 374 -13.62 13.83 19.16
CA GLY A 374 -14.19 14.13 17.85
C GLY A 374 -14.38 12.89 16.99
N THR A 375 -15.04 13.09 15.86
CA THR A 375 -15.24 12.09 14.82
C THR A 375 -14.36 12.41 13.61
N ILE A 376 -13.69 11.41 13.07
CA ILE A 376 -12.95 11.50 11.80
C ILE A 376 -13.64 10.61 10.78
N ASN A 377 -14.08 11.20 9.67
CA ASN A 377 -14.60 10.49 8.51
C ASN A 377 -13.58 10.60 7.37
N GLY A 378 -12.95 9.50 6.99
CA GLY A 378 -11.97 9.55 5.90
C GLY A 378 -10.77 8.62 6.07
N ALA A 379 -9.55 9.13 5.86
CA ALA A 379 -8.30 8.39 6.00
C ALA A 379 -7.18 9.25 6.59
N VAL A 380 -6.27 8.60 7.33
CA VAL A 380 -5.08 9.24 7.90
C VAL A 380 -3.84 8.44 7.56
N ILE A 381 -2.84 9.11 6.97
CA ILE A 381 -1.57 8.51 6.54
C ILE A 381 -0.43 9.35 7.10
N GLY A 382 0.45 8.74 7.91
CA GLY A 382 1.53 9.44 8.62
C GLY A 382 2.86 8.70 8.70
N ASN A 383 3.87 9.34 9.31
CA ASN A 383 5.07 8.67 9.77
C ASN A 383 4.75 7.82 11.01
N SER A 384 4.13 8.42 12.00
CA SER A 384 3.47 7.74 13.12
C SER A 384 2.07 8.32 13.31
N VAL A 385 1.16 7.54 13.95
CA VAL A 385 -0.19 8.03 14.22
C VAL A 385 -0.55 7.70 15.67
N THR A 386 -0.92 8.73 16.44
CA THR A 386 -1.32 8.59 17.84
C THR A 386 -2.71 9.16 18.05
N PHE A 387 -3.60 8.34 18.62
CA PHE A 387 -4.91 8.75 19.06
C PHE A 387 -4.93 8.90 20.58
N GLY A 388 -5.31 10.10 21.04
CA GLY A 388 -5.59 10.37 22.45
C GLY A 388 -7.07 10.70 22.64
N GLY A 389 -7.67 10.19 23.70
CA GLY A 389 -9.11 10.41 23.99
C GLY A 389 -10.02 9.31 23.44
N ASN A 390 -11.31 9.62 23.27
CA ASN A 390 -12.34 8.65 22.86
C ASN A 390 -12.86 8.96 21.45
N ALA A 391 -11.95 9.15 20.50
CA ALA A 391 -12.29 9.50 19.12
C ALA A 391 -13.03 8.36 18.41
N THR A 392 -13.90 8.72 17.46
CA THR A 392 -14.51 7.77 16.53
C THR A 392 -13.91 7.96 15.14
N PHE A 393 -13.52 6.88 14.49
CA PHE A 393 -12.94 6.90 13.17
C PHE A 393 -13.78 6.07 12.20
N HIS A 394 -14.29 6.71 11.15
CA HIS A 394 -15.05 6.06 10.09
C HIS A 394 -14.27 6.16 8.78
N TYR A 395 -13.80 5.04 8.29
CA TYR A 395 -13.13 4.96 7.00
C TYR A 395 -14.13 5.00 5.84
N ASP A 396 -13.96 5.92 4.90
CA ASP A 396 -14.76 5.91 3.69
C ASP A 396 -14.20 4.92 2.65
N THR A 397 -14.94 3.86 2.37
CA THR A 397 -14.52 2.82 1.41
C THR A 397 -14.38 3.34 -0.03
N GLN A 398 -14.93 4.49 -0.37
CA GLN A 398 -14.75 5.13 -1.68
C GLN A 398 -13.32 5.64 -1.89
N LEU A 399 -12.59 5.90 -0.82
CA LEU A 399 -11.18 6.31 -0.91
C LEU A 399 -10.27 5.22 -1.49
N SER A 400 -10.65 3.96 -1.39
CA SER A 400 -9.86 2.86 -1.95
C SER A 400 -9.72 2.92 -3.48
N GLY A 401 -10.63 3.61 -4.17
CA GLY A 401 -10.63 3.77 -5.62
C GLY A 401 -10.12 5.13 -6.14
N THR A 402 -9.92 6.12 -5.26
CA THR A 402 -9.71 7.52 -5.68
C THR A 402 -8.27 7.90 -5.97
N ALA A 403 -7.30 7.21 -5.41
CA ALA A 403 -5.88 7.44 -5.68
C ALA A 403 -5.19 6.11 -5.96
N ALA A 404 -4.88 5.84 -7.21
CA ALA A 404 -4.02 4.72 -7.55
C ALA A 404 -2.66 4.95 -6.89
N SER A 405 -2.29 4.16 -5.88
CA SER A 405 -0.89 4.06 -5.51
C SER A 405 -0.11 3.69 -6.77
N PRO A 406 1.03 4.32 -7.04
CA PRO A 406 1.89 3.88 -8.12
C PRO A 406 2.42 2.46 -7.89
N TYR A 407 2.30 1.93 -6.67
CA TYR A 407 2.94 0.69 -6.27
C TYR A 407 1.97 -0.49 -6.22
N TYR A 408 2.46 -1.62 -6.69
CA TYR A 408 1.80 -2.92 -6.61
C TYR A 408 2.24 -3.67 -5.35
N TYR A 409 1.31 -4.36 -4.72
CA TYR A 409 1.58 -5.32 -3.64
C TYR A 409 1.27 -6.74 -4.10
N VAL A 410 1.92 -7.70 -3.49
CA VAL A 410 1.67 -9.13 -3.74
C VAL A 410 0.36 -9.53 -3.06
N LYS A 411 -0.63 -9.94 -3.86
CA LYS A 411 -1.93 -10.46 -3.40
C LYS A 411 -1.88 -11.96 -3.15
N THR A 412 -1.20 -12.67 -4.02
CA THR A 412 -1.08 -14.13 -3.96
C THR A 412 0.31 -14.52 -4.42
N TRP A 413 0.96 -15.44 -3.71
CA TRP A 413 2.26 -16.02 -4.07
C TRP A 413 2.13 -17.55 -4.01
N VAL A 414 2.49 -18.24 -5.09
CA VAL A 414 2.36 -19.71 -5.18
C VAL A 414 3.54 -20.26 -5.95
N GLU A 415 4.26 -21.23 -5.36
CA GLU A 415 5.16 -22.09 -6.10
C GLU A 415 4.32 -23.07 -6.93
N LEU A 416 4.53 -23.08 -8.26
CA LEU A 416 3.83 -23.99 -9.16
C LEU A 416 4.53 -25.32 -9.14
N THR A 417 3.83 -26.34 -8.67
CA THR A 417 4.32 -27.72 -8.64
C THR A 417 3.64 -28.54 -9.73
N ASP A 418 4.37 -29.50 -10.32
CA ASP A 418 3.75 -30.46 -11.22
C ASP A 418 2.84 -31.40 -10.43
N VAL A 419 1.58 -31.46 -10.85
CA VAL A 419 0.61 -32.34 -10.22
C VAL A 419 0.69 -33.70 -10.88
N SER A 420 1.13 -34.72 -10.13
CA SER A 420 1.09 -36.12 -10.56
C SER A 420 -0.36 -36.58 -10.78
N THR A 421 -0.69 -37.00 -11.99
CA THR A 421 -1.95 -37.69 -12.29
C THR A 421 -1.63 -39.12 -12.73
N GLY A 422 -2.32 -40.13 -12.18
CA GLY A 422 -2.03 -41.55 -12.22
C GLY A 422 -1.81 -42.25 -13.59
N THR A 423 -1.77 -41.54 -14.70
CA THR A 423 -1.47 -42.06 -16.05
C THR A 423 -0.33 -41.33 -16.76
N SER A 424 0.12 -40.19 -16.21
CA SER A 424 1.32 -39.48 -16.62
C SER A 424 2.02 -38.97 -15.36
N PRO A 425 3.31 -39.19 -15.18
CA PRO A 425 3.99 -38.87 -13.92
C PRO A 425 3.94 -37.36 -13.57
N PHE A 426 3.68 -36.48 -14.55
CA PHE A 426 3.66 -35.04 -14.32
C PHE A 426 2.61 -34.37 -15.18
N LYS A 427 1.59 -33.79 -14.56
CA LYS A 427 0.70 -32.86 -15.22
C LYS A 427 1.10 -31.45 -14.83
N ARG A 428 1.42 -30.63 -15.83
CA ARG A 428 1.79 -29.24 -15.64
C ARG A 428 0.63 -28.46 -14.98
N ASP A 429 0.96 -27.59 -14.03
CA ASP A 429 0.01 -26.63 -13.49
C ASP A 429 -0.50 -25.73 -14.63
N SER A 430 -1.83 -25.67 -14.81
CA SER A 430 -2.47 -24.92 -15.89
C SER A 430 -2.21 -23.39 -15.83
N ARG A 431 -1.71 -22.88 -14.71
CA ARG A 431 -1.32 -21.49 -14.56
C ARG A 431 0.06 -21.17 -15.16
N SER A 432 0.86 -22.19 -15.49
CA SER A 432 2.18 -21.97 -16.07
C SER A 432 2.08 -21.57 -17.54
N PRO A 433 2.59 -20.38 -17.92
CA PRO A 433 2.68 -19.94 -19.31
C PRO A 433 3.88 -20.55 -20.07
N PHE A 434 4.78 -21.22 -19.36
CA PHE A 434 6.03 -21.73 -19.92
C PHE A 434 5.89 -23.17 -20.39
N THR A 435 5.29 -23.34 -21.57
CA THR A 435 4.92 -24.67 -22.08
C THR A 435 6.10 -25.55 -22.50
N ASN A 436 7.27 -25.00 -22.77
CA ASN A 436 8.41 -25.71 -23.37
C ASN A 436 9.65 -25.79 -22.46
N LEU A 437 9.59 -25.37 -21.20
CA LEU A 437 10.75 -25.40 -20.31
C LEU A 437 10.98 -26.74 -19.60
N PHE A 438 10.09 -27.72 -19.78
CA PHE A 438 10.06 -28.99 -19.04
C PHE A 438 10.00 -30.26 -19.97
N LEU A 439 10.32 -30.11 -21.23
CA LEU A 439 10.45 -31.25 -22.17
C LEU A 439 11.80 -31.92 -22.12
#